data_87a5bbdd71213ca4a4378a0d6ac8fb0c
#
_entry.id   87a5bbdd71213ca4a4378a0d6ac8fb0c
#
_cell.length_a   1.000
_cell.length_b   1.000
_cell.length_c   1.000
_cell.angle_alpha   90.00
_cell.angle_beta   90.00
_cell.angle_gamma   90.00
#
_symmetry.space_group_name_H-M   'P 1'
#
loop_
_entity.id
_entity.type
_entity.pdbx_description
1 polymer ?
#
loop_
_entity_poly.entity_id
_entity_poly.type
_entity_poly.pdbx_seq_one_letter_code
_entity_poly.pdbx_strand_id
1 'polypeptide(L)'
;MNLQAFNPNPDTTKQLEEQVYQVLTALGEDPHRSGLEKTPHRVGEALQFLTKGYQEDPEAILRSALFEEDYRQMVVVKDIDFYSLCEHHMLPFFGKAHVAYIPNGKITGLSKIARVVDVFARRLQVQERMTTQIKDCIQNTLNPLGVMVVIEAEHLCMQMRGVQKPHSLTTTSDFPGAFTHLESRNEFLRLIKG
;
A
#
# COMPACT_ATOMS: atom_id res chain seq x y z
N MET A 1 16.47 -13.54 6.30
CA MET A 1 15.65 -13.06 5.19
C MET A 1 16.25 -11.75 4.69
N ASN A 2 16.96 -11.77 3.56
CA ASN A 2 17.59 -10.58 3.02
C ASN A 2 16.49 -9.63 2.54
N LEU A 3 16.17 -8.61 3.32
CA LEU A 3 15.52 -7.41 2.82
C LEU A 3 16.53 -6.82 1.83
N GLN A 4 16.29 -7.02 0.52
CA GLN A 4 17.08 -6.29 -0.47
C GLN A 4 16.93 -4.80 -0.13
N ALA A 5 18.03 -4.18 0.26
CA ALA A 5 18.03 -2.75 0.53
C ALA A 5 17.56 -2.04 -0.75
N PHE A 6 16.56 -1.18 -0.63
CA PHE A 6 16.15 -0.33 -1.74
C PHE A 6 17.36 0.52 -2.17
N ASN A 7 17.66 0.48 -3.45
CA ASN A 7 18.77 1.25 -4.02
C ASN A 7 18.18 2.28 -4.99
N PRO A 8 18.16 3.57 -4.62
CA PRO A 8 17.65 4.63 -5.48
C PRO A 8 18.44 4.71 -6.79
N ASN A 9 17.76 5.02 -7.88
CA ASN A 9 18.43 5.32 -9.15
C ASN A 9 19.12 6.69 -9.07
N PRO A 10 20.45 6.79 -9.23
CA PRO A 10 21.17 8.06 -9.08
C PRO A 10 20.73 9.15 -10.06
N ASP A 11 20.42 8.80 -11.31
CA ASP A 11 19.99 9.77 -12.32
C ASP A 11 18.60 10.34 -11.97
N THR A 12 17.70 9.49 -11.52
CA THR A 12 16.38 9.92 -11.02
C THR A 12 16.51 10.76 -9.76
N THR A 13 17.43 10.40 -8.84
CA THR A 13 17.71 11.21 -7.65
C THR A 13 18.15 12.61 -8.05
N LYS A 14 19.13 12.72 -8.95
CA LYS A 14 19.63 14.01 -9.42
C LYS A 14 18.55 14.86 -10.09
N GLN A 15 17.69 14.24 -10.89
CA GLN A 15 16.56 14.91 -11.52
C GLN A 15 15.57 15.48 -10.48
N LEU A 16 15.25 14.69 -9.44
CA LEU A 16 14.39 15.12 -8.35
C LEU A 16 15.03 16.19 -7.47
N GLU A 17 16.36 16.13 -7.24
CA GLU A 17 17.12 17.17 -6.52
C GLU A 17 16.92 18.55 -7.15
N GLU A 18 17.06 18.65 -8.47
CA GLU A 18 16.88 19.92 -9.20
C GLU A 18 15.47 20.47 -9.00
N GLN A 19 14.43 19.61 -9.06
CA GLN A 19 13.04 20.01 -8.85
C GLN A 19 12.78 20.44 -7.40
N VAL A 20 13.28 19.70 -6.43
CA VAL A 20 13.12 20.03 -5.00
C VAL A 20 13.84 21.33 -4.65
N TYR A 21 15.02 21.58 -5.22
CA TYR A 21 15.70 22.87 -5.07
C TYR A 21 14.82 24.04 -5.53
N GLN A 22 14.17 23.89 -6.70
CA GLN A 22 13.25 24.92 -7.23
C GLN A 22 12.02 25.10 -6.32
N VAL A 23 11.48 24.01 -5.78
CA VAL A 23 10.37 24.06 -4.82
C VAL A 23 10.77 24.86 -3.57
N LEU A 24 11.94 24.59 -2.96
CA LEU A 24 12.41 25.30 -1.79
C LEU A 24 12.54 26.81 -2.07
N THR A 25 13.13 27.17 -3.19
CA THR A 25 13.26 28.56 -3.62
C THR A 25 11.90 29.25 -3.82
N ALA A 26 10.96 28.55 -4.45
CA ALA A 26 9.60 29.06 -4.69
C ALA A 26 8.81 29.26 -3.39
N LEU A 27 9.11 28.48 -2.34
CA LEU A 27 8.54 28.65 -1.01
C LEU A 27 9.16 29.79 -0.19
N GLY A 28 10.21 30.46 -0.75
CA GLY A 28 10.92 31.56 -0.08
C GLY A 28 12.00 31.10 0.88
N GLU A 29 12.41 29.82 0.82
CA GLU A 29 13.52 29.28 1.63
C GLU A 29 14.86 29.51 0.95
N ASP A 30 15.95 29.56 1.76
CA ASP A 30 17.32 29.51 1.27
C ASP A 30 17.80 28.05 1.20
N PRO A 31 17.89 27.45 -0.01
CA PRO A 31 18.33 26.07 -0.16
C PRO A 31 19.77 25.81 0.31
N HIS A 32 20.59 26.88 0.42
CA HIS A 32 21.99 26.79 0.82
C HIS A 32 22.20 26.84 2.33
N ARG A 33 21.18 27.18 3.12
CA ARG A 33 21.32 27.14 4.58
C ARG A 33 21.58 25.70 5.06
N SER A 34 22.40 25.55 6.08
CA SER A 34 22.93 24.25 6.56
C SER A 34 21.87 23.17 6.80
N GLY A 35 20.66 23.56 7.21
CA GLY A 35 19.53 22.62 7.44
C GLY A 35 18.89 22.09 6.16
N LEU A 36 19.00 22.80 5.03
CA LEU A 36 18.38 22.46 3.75
C LEU A 36 19.36 21.97 2.67
N GLU A 37 20.66 22.18 2.83
CA GLU A 37 21.68 21.83 1.84
C GLU A 37 21.57 20.39 1.29
N LYS A 38 21.22 19.43 2.16
CA LYS A 38 21.04 18.02 1.78
C LYS A 38 19.58 17.62 1.56
N THR A 39 18.64 18.54 1.72
CA THR A 39 17.19 18.24 1.61
C THR A 39 16.80 17.82 0.20
N PRO A 40 17.25 18.47 -0.89
CA PRO A 40 16.90 18.03 -2.24
C PRO A 40 17.27 16.57 -2.49
N HIS A 41 18.48 16.16 -2.15
CA HIS A 41 18.95 14.77 -2.28
C HIS A 41 18.07 13.79 -1.47
N ARG A 42 17.89 14.07 -0.19
CA ARG A 42 17.09 13.21 0.72
C ARG A 42 15.66 13.06 0.26
N VAL A 43 15.03 14.12 -0.26
CA VAL A 43 13.68 14.08 -0.79
C VAL A 43 13.65 13.25 -2.08
N GLY A 44 14.64 13.38 -2.96
CA GLY A 44 14.75 12.57 -4.17
C GLY A 44 14.80 11.06 -3.88
N GLU A 45 15.63 10.65 -2.92
CA GLU A 45 15.70 9.25 -2.49
C GLU A 45 14.41 8.79 -1.80
N ALA A 46 13.84 9.64 -0.92
CA ALA A 46 12.60 9.31 -0.21
C ALA A 46 11.41 9.12 -1.17
N LEU A 47 11.26 9.99 -2.18
CA LEU A 47 10.20 9.86 -3.18
C LEU A 47 10.34 8.58 -3.99
N GLN A 48 11.55 8.20 -4.39
CA GLN A 48 11.77 6.93 -5.08
C GLN A 48 11.41 5.73 -4.20
N PHE A 49 11.79 5.74 -2.92
CA PHE A 49 11.41 4.69 -1.98
C PHE A 49 9.88 4.61 -1.80
N LEU A 50 9.24 5.76 -1.63
CA LEU A 50 7.79 5.85 -1.41
C LEU A 50 6.97 5.46 -2.66
N THR A 51 7.60 5.42 -3.84
CA THR A 51 6.96 5.07 -5.11
C THR A 51 7.56 3.82 -5.78
N LYS A 52 8.39 3.06 -5.07
CA LYS A 52 9.07 1.87 -5.59
C LYS A 52 8.12 0.79 -6.12
N GLY A 53 6.89 0.76 -5.64
CA GLY A 53 5.87 -0.19 -6.06
C GLY A 53 5.49 -0.10 -7.55
N TYR A 54 5.84 0.98 -8.24
CA TYR A 54 5.71 1.05 -9.69
C TYR A 54 6.70 0.14 -10.44
N GLN A 55 7.78 -0.28 -9.78
CA GLN A 55 8.83 -1.12 -10.36
C GLN A 55 8.72 -2.59 -9.93
N GLU A 56 7.72 -2.92 -9.11
CA GLU A 56 7.52 -4.27 -8.56
C GLU A 56 6.32 -4.96 -9.23
N ASP A 57 6.44 -6.27 -9.47
CA ASP A 57 5.36 -7.10 -10.00
C ASP A 57 4.66 -7.86 -8.85
N PRO A 58 3.44 -7.44 -8.45
CA PRO A 58 2.74 -8.05 -7.34
C PRO A 58 2.27 -9.48 -7.64
N GLU A 59 1.96 -9.81 -8.91
CA GLU A 59 1.57 -11.17 -9.28
C GLU A 59 2.77 -12.13 -9.23
N ALA A 60 3.94 -11.71 -9.70
CA ALA A 60 5.17 -12.51 -9.57
C ALA A 60 5.51 -12.76 -8.10
N ILE A 61 5.28 -11.79 -7.21
CA ILE A 61 5.45 -11.95 -5.76
C ILE A 61 4.54 -13.06 -5.23
N LEU A 62 3.26 -13.07 -5.57
CA LEU A 62 2.33 -14.12 -5.14
C LEU A 62 2.75 -15.49 -5.68
N ARG A 63 3.06 -15.57 -6.98
CA ARG A 63 3.46 -16.82 -7.66
C ARG A 63 4.76 -17.40 -7.11
N SER A 64 5.65 -16.58 -6.54
CA SER A 64 6.94 -17.05 -5.99
C SER A 64 6.84 -17.96 -4.78
N ALA A 65 5.66 -18.11 -4.17
CA ALA A 65 5.42 -18.99 -3.02
C ALA A 65 3.99 -19.54 -3.05
N LEU A 66 3.61 -20.12 -4.19
CA LEU A 66 2.36 -20.88 -4.32
C LEU A 66 2.59 -22.31 -3.86
N PHE A 67 1.62 -22.84 -3.12
CA PHE A 67 1.60 -24.22 -2.65
C PHE A 67 0.23 -24.84 -2.98
N GLU A 68 0.24 -26.11 -3.37
CA GLU A 68 -0.99 -26.91 -3.45
C GLU A 68 -1.36 -27.38 -2.06
N GLU A 69 -2.59 -27.06 -1.62
CA GLU A 69 -3.07 -27.40 -0.29
C GLU A 69 -4.60 -27.54 -0.30
N ASP A 70 -5.11 -28.66 0.23
CA ASP A 70 -6.56 -28.89 0.34
C ASP A 70 -7.13 -28.22 1.61
N TYR A 71 -6.84 -26.94 1.77
CA TYR A 71 -7.41 -26.10 2.82
C TYR A 71 -8.56 -25.28 2.24
N ARG A 72 -9.73 -25.37 2.85
CA ARG A 72 -10.99 -24.78 2.32
C ARG A 72 -11.61 -23.73 3.23
N GLN A 73 -10.97 -23.45 4.36
CA GLN A 73 -11.44 -22.41 5.27
C GLN A 73 -10.84 -21.05 4.92
N MET A 74 -11.42 -20.00 5.46
CA MET A 74 -10.91 -18.63 5.29
C MET A 74 -9.50 -18.50 5.85
N VAL A 75 -8.59 -17.95 5.06
CA VAL A 75 -7.27 -17.48 5.49
C VAL A 75 -7.35 -15.99 5.67
N VAL A 76 -6.94 -15.48 6.83
CA VAL A 76 -6.96 -14.04 7.15
C VAL A 76 -5.57 -13.57 7.50
N VAL A 77 -5.10 -12.52 6.84
CA VAL A 77 -3.91 -11.75 7.20
C VAL A 77 -4.37 -10.35 7.57
N LYS A 78 -4.34 -10.05 8.86
CA LYS A 78 -4.86 -8.78 9.40
C LYS A 78 -3.75 -7.89 9.93
N ASP A 79 -4.09 -6.62 10.18
CA ASP A 79 -3.20 -5.61 10.76
C ASP A 79 -1.92 -5.39 9.95
N ILE A 80 -2.01 -5.45 8.63
CA ILE A 80 -0.89 -5.16 7.74
C ILE A 80 -0.72 -3.64 7.69
N ASP A 81 0.31 -3.12 8.37
CA ASP A 81 0.63 -1.70 8.32
C ASP A 81 1.06 -1.30 6.91
N PHE A 82 0.59 -0.16 6.44
CA PHE A 82 1.00 0.41 5.17
C PHE A 82 1.16 1.93 5.22
N TYR A 83 1.98 2.45 4.30
CA TYR A 83 2.19 3.88 4.07
C TYR A 83 2.10 4.16 2.58
N SER A 84 1.29 5.15 2.19
CA SER A 84 1.06 5.53 0.80
C SER A 84 1.07 7.06 0.64
N LEU A 85 1.09 7.52 -0.61
CA LEU A 85 0.96 8.94 -0.94
C LEU A 85 -0.34 9.18 -1.70
N CYS A 86 -1.15 10.12 -1.20
CA CYS A 86 -2.35 10.58 -1.89
C CYS A 86 -1.98 11.19 -3.25
N GLU A 87 -2.55 10.69 -4.34
CA GLU A 87 -2.22 11.18 -5.69
C GLU A 87 -2.61 12.65 -5.93
N HIS A 88 -3.60 13.16 -5.19
CA HIS A 88 -4.06 14.53 -5.35
C HIS A 88 -3.13 15.58 -4.73
N HIS A 89 -2.37 15.22 -3.70
CA HIS A 89 -1.61 16.17 -2.90
C HIS A 89 -0.17 15.73 -2.61
N MET A 90 0.20 14.49 -2.94
CA MET A 90 1.46 13.84 -2.55
C MET A 90 1.71 13.85 -1.02
N LEU A 91 0.65 14.01 -0.23
CA LEU A 91 0.69 13.90 1.22
C LEU A 91 0.42 12.45 1.65
N PRO A 92 1.03 12.00 2.76
CA PRO A 92 0.85 10.63 3.24
C PRO A 92 -0.60 10.32 3.64
N PHE A 93 -1.01 9.09 3.37
CA PHE A 93 -2.06 8.41 4.10
C PHE A 93 -1.52 7.04 4.52
N PHE A 94 -1.92 6.57 5.67
CA PHE A 94 -1.38 5.36 6.27
C PHE A 94 -2.40 4.71 7.17
N GLY A 95 -2.21 3.43 7.43
CA GLY A 95 -3.16 2.68 8.26
C GLY A 95 -2.91 1.19 8.17
N LYS A 96 -4.01 0.43 8.20
CA LYS A 96 -3.99 -1.02 8.20
C LYS A 96 -4.80 -1.60 7.06
N ALA A 97 -4.25 -2.63 6.43
CA ALA A 97 -4.96 -3.47 5.48
C ALA A 97 -5.23 -4.84 6.10
N HIS A 98 -6.41 -5.36 5.83
CA HIS A 98 -6.85 -6.68 6.24
C HIS A 98 -7.30 -7.43 4.99
N VAL A 99 -6.72 -8.61 4.77
CA VAL A 99 -6.95 -9.42 3.58
C VAL A 99 -7.44 -10.79 4.01
N ALA A 100 -8.55 -11.22 3.44
CA ALA A 100 -9.04 -12.58 3.57
C ALA A 100 -9.20 -13.23 2.21
N TYR A 101 -8.93 -14.52 2.09
CA TYR A 101 -9.29 -15.31 0.93
C TYR A 101 -9.71 -16.73 1.34
N ILE A 102 -10.56 -17.35 0.54
CA ILE A 102 -10.96 -18.76 0.71
C ILE A 102 -10.27 -19.55 -0.41
N PRO A 103 -9.28 -20.40 -0.08
CA PRO A 103 -8.51 -21.13 -1.07
C PRO A 103 -9.35 -22.04 -1.97
N ASN A 104 -8.87 -22.27 -3.19
CA ASN A 104 -9.40 -23.21 -4.16
C ASN A 104 -8.28 -24.16 -4.62
N GLY A 105 -7.79 -24.99 -3.70
CA GLY A 105 -6.71 -25.94 -3.96
C GLY A 105 -5.28 -25.32 -3.95
N LYS A 106 -5.15 -24.00 -3.78
CA LYS A 106 -3.85 -23.31 -3.72
C LYS A 106 -3.84 -22.26 -2.63
N ILE A 107 -2.72 -22.17 -1.93
CA ILE A 107 -2.42 -21.12 -0.96
C ILE A 107 -1.13 -20.40 -1.34
N THR A 108 -0.91 -19.22 -0.79
CA THR A 108 0.36 -18.49 -0.92
C THR A 108 0.99 -18.24 0.44
N GLY A 109 2.30 -18.01 0.46
CA GLY A 109 2.98 -17.61 1.69
C GLY A 109 2.40 -16.31 2.27
N LEU A 110 2.07 -16.30 3.56
CA LEU A 110 1.40 -15.16 4.23
C LEU A 110 2.16 -13.84 4.04
N SER A 111 3.50 -13.89 4.04
CA SER A 111 4.34 -12.72 3.77
C SER A 111 4.17 -12.15 2.36
N LYS A 112 3.66 -12.93 1.41
CA LYS A 112 3.42 -12.47 0.04
C LYS A 112 2.19 -11.56 -0.03
N ILE A 113 1.18 -11.85 0.79
CA ILE A 113 0.00 -10.99 0.93
C ILE A 113 0.42 -9.61 1.44
N ALA A 114 1.22 -9.54 2.51
CA ALA A 114 1.72 -8.26 3.03
C ALA A 114 2.56 -7.50 2.00
N ARG A 115 3.41 -8.20 1.22
CA ARG A 115 4.19 -7.56 0.16
C ARG A 115 3.35 -7.01 -0.98
N VAL A 116 2.26 -7.68 -1.35
CA VAL A 116 1.31 -7.18 -2.36
C VAL A 116 0.66 -5.88 -1.89
N VAL A 117 0.28 -5.80 -0.61
CA VAL A 117 -0.22 -4.56 0.00
C VAL A 117 0.84 -3.46 -0.13
N ASP A 118 2.11 -3.75 0.20
CA ASP A 118 3.21 -2.78 0.06
C ASP A 118 3.40 -2.31 -1.39
N VAL A 119 3.38 -3.21 -2.37
CA VAL A 119 3.55 -2.86 -3.79
C VAL A 119 2.51 -1.85 -4.24
N PHE A 120 1.25 -2.04 -3.86
CA PHE A 120 0.19 -1.10 -4.23
C PHE A 120 0.20 0.16 -3.37
N ALA A 121 0.59 0.08 -2.10
CA ALA A 121 0.70 1.23 -1.22
C ALA A 121 1.87 2.16 -1.63
N ARG A 122 3.01 1.62 -2.08
CA ARG A 122 4.17 2.39 -2.52
C ARG A 122 4.01 2.96 -3.94
N ARG A 123 2.90 3.68 -4.15
CA ARG A 123 2.53 4.38 -5.39
C ARG A 123 1.80 5.68 -5.03
N LEU A 124 1.54 6.54 -6.00
CA LEU A 124 0.55 7.60 -5.84
C LEU A 124 -0.83 6.97 -5.95
N GLN A 125 -1.66 7.07 -4.90
CA GLN A 125 -2.89 6.30 -4.78
C GLN A 125 -4.10 7.12 -4.33
N VAL A 126 -5.27 6.55 -4.61
CA VAL A 126 -6.49 6.75 -3.83
C VAL A 126 -6.83 5.44 -3.13
N GLN A 127 -7.35 5.51 -1.92
CA GLN A 127 -7.57 4.34 -1.06
C GLN A 127 -8.52 3.31 -1.72
N GLU A 128 -9.56 3.77 -2.39
CA GLU A 128 -10.53 2.94 -3.09
C GLU A 128 -9.89 2.11 -4.21
N ARG A 129 -9.06 2.74 -5.03
CA ARG A 129 -8.31 2.06 -6.10
C ARG A 129 -7.32 1.05 -5.54
N MET A 130 -6.58 1.42 -4.49
CA MET A 130 -5.64 0.52 -3.82
C MET A 130 -6.35 -0.73 -3.29
N THR A 131 -7.51 -0.56 -2.65
CA THR A 131 -8.34 -1.67 -2.15
C THR A 131 -8.71 -2.64 -3.27
N THR A 132 -9.22 -2.11 -4.38
CA THR A 132 -9.61 -2.90 -5.56
C THR A 132 -8.41 -3.59 -6.20
N GLN A 133 -7.28 -2.88 -6.38
CA GLN A 133 -6.08 -3.45 -6.99
C GLN A 133 -5.49 -4.61 -6.18
N ILE A 134 -5.46 -4.51 -4.85
CA ILE A 134 -5.00 -5.60 -3.98
C ILE A 134 -5.93 -6.82 -4.15
N LYS A 135 -7.26 -6.61 -4.08
CA LYS A 135 -8.25 -7.66 -4.25
C LYS A 135 -8.13 -8.33 -5.63
N ASP A 136 -8.04 -7.55 -6.71
CA ASP A 136 -7.95 -8.07 -8.07
C ASP A 136 -6.67 -8.89 -8.29
N CYS A 137 -5.54 -8.40 -7.80
CA CYS A 137 -4.27 -9.10 -7.89
C CYS A 137 -4.35 -10.49 -7.23
N ILE A 138 -4.90 -10.58 -6.03
CA ILE A 138 -5.06 -11.84 -5.30
C ILE A 138 -6.07 -12.75 -6.01
N GLN A 139 -7.23 -12.21 -6.43
CA GLN A 139 -8.26 -12.96 -7.11
C GLN A 139 -7.74 -13.56 -8.43
N ASN A 140 -7.06 -12.76 -9.25
CA ASN A 140 -6.59 -13.19 -10.56
C ASN A 140 -5.39 -14.15 -10.48
N THR A 141 -4.55 -14.03 -9.45
CA THR A 141 -3.33 -14.84 -9.33
C THR A 141 -3.59 -16.19 -8.64
N LEU A 142 -4.38 -16.21 -7.57
CA LEU A 142 -4.65 -17.42 -6.78
C LEU A 142 -5.91 -18.15 -7.24
N ASN A 143 -6.82 -17.46 -7.93
CA ASN A 143 -8.15 -17.95 -8.30
C ASN A 143 -8.90 -18.61 -7.11
N PRO A 144 -8.98 -17.94 -5.96
CA PRO A 144 -9.66 -18.46 -4.77
C PRO A 144 -11.18 -18.43 -4.97
N LEU A 145 -11.93 -19.10 -4.10
CA LEU A 145 -13.40 -19.06 -4.10
C LEU A 145 -13.95 -17.66 -3.77
N GLY A 146 -13.15 -16.83 -3.12
CA GLY A 146 -13.44 -15.43 -2.85
C GLY A 146 -12.27 -14.75 -2.18
N VAL A 147 -12.23 -13.43 -2.31
CA VAL A 147 -11.27 -12.51 -1.64
C VAL A 147 -12.06 -11.38 -1.00
N MET A 148 -11.63 -10.91 0.15
CA MET A 148 -12.10 -9.65 0.73
C MET A 148 -10.91 -8.85 1.25
N VAL A 149 -10.89 -7.57 0.90
CA VAL A 149 -9.90 -6.60 1.37
C VAL A 149 -10.64 -5.48 2.09
N VAL A 150 -10.16 -5.15 3.29
CA VAL A 150 -10.60 -3.98 4.06
C VAL A 150 -9.38 -3.14 4.37
N ILE A 151 -9.47 -1.83 4.14
CA ILE A 151 -8.41 -0.87 4.45
C ILE A 151 -8.98 0.22 5.34
N GLU A 152 -8.29 0.51 6.43
CA GLU A 152 -8.59 1.61 7.34
C GLU A 152 -7.39 2.55 7.38
N ALA A 153 -7.59 3.84 7.08
CA ALA A 153 -6.50 4.79 6.96
C ALA A 153 -6.84 6.20 7.43
N GLU A 154 -5.82 6.86 7.95
CA GLU A 154 -5.76 8.28 8.21
C GLU A 154 -5.13 9.01 7.02
N HIS A 155 -5.70 10.16 6.64
CA HIS A 155 -5.26 10.95 5.49
C HIS A 155 -4.75 12.32 5.93
N LEU A 156 -3.44 12.56 5.85
CA LEU A 156 -2.87 13.86 6.22
C LEU A 156 -3.39 15.00 5.34
N CYS A 157 -3.78 14.73 4.10
CA CYS A 157 -4.40 15.73 3.23
C CYS A 157 -5.76 16.25 3.76
N MET A 158 -6.44 15.48 4.63
CA MET A 158 -7.66 15.87 5.31
C MET A 158 -7.41 16.41 6.72
N GLN A 159 -6.34 15.94 7.39
CA GLN A 159 -6.07 16.28 8.78
C GLN A 159 -5.34 17.62 8.92
N MET A 160 -4.22 17.81 8.22
CA MET A 160 -3.32 18.94 8.42
C MET A 160 -3.65 20.17 7.57
N ARG A 161 -4.55 20.04 6.62
CA ARG A 161 -4.99 21.10 5.69
C ARG A 161 -6.41 20.82 5.18
N GLY A 162 -6.97 21.73 4.36
CA GLY A 162 -8.32 21.58 3.79
C GLY A 162 -9.39 21.59 4.88
N VAL A 163 -10.08 20.47 5.07
CA VAL A 163 -11.18 20.35 6.03
C VAL A 163 -10.73 20.22 7.49
N GLN A 164 -9.45 19.96 7.75
CA GLN A 164 -8.81 19.90 9.08
C GLN A 164 -9.57 19.02 10.09
N LYS A 165 -9.75 17.74 9.73
CA LYS A 165 -10.43 16.73 10.56
C LYS A 165 -9.43 15.69 11.09
N PRO A 166 -8.72 15.97 12.21
CA PRO A 166 -7.58 15.15 12.69
C PRO A 166 -7.97 13.75 13.15
N HIS A 167 -9.24 13.50 13.46
CA HIS A 167 -9.72 12.20 13.95
C HIS A 167 -10.54 11.43 12.89
N SER A 168 -10.50 11.86 11.62
CA SER A 168 -11.20 11.14 10.57
C SER A 168 -10.43 9.88 10.18
N LEU A 169 -11.13 8.75 10.17
CA LEU A 169 -10.66 7.47 9.67
C LEU A 169 -11.51 7.07 8.46
N THR A 170 -10.89 6.71 7.37
CA THR A 170 -11.57 6.25 6.17
C THR A 170 -11.47 4.73 6.08
N THR A 171 -12.61 4.04 5.92
CA THR A 171 -12.63 2.60 5.69
C THR A 171 -13.15 2.30 4.28
N THR A 172 -12.41 1.49 3.53
CA THR A 172 -12.82 0.97 2.22
C THR A 172 -12.81 -0.54 2.22
N SER A 173 -13.71 -1.15 1.45
CA SER A 173 -13.76 -2.61 1.30
C SER A 173 -14.14 -3.01 -0.12
N ASP A 174 -13.60 -4.15 -0.59
CA ASP A 174 -13.96 -4.75 -1.87
C ASP A 174 -13.89 -6.28 -1.76
N PHE A 175 -14.86 -6.98 -2.39
CA PHE A 175 -15.00 -8.43 -2.24
C PHE A 175 -15.80 -9.08 -3.37
N PRO A 176 -15.26 -10.06 -4.10
CA PRO A 176 -15.99 -10.96 -4.99
C PRO A 176 -16.19 -12.36 -4.38
N GLY A 177 -16.90 -13.18 -5.11
CA GLY A 177 -17.05 -14.63 -4.85
C GLY A 177 -17.78 -14.93 -3.53
N ALA A 178 -17.23 -15.84 -2.73
CA ALA A 178 -17.85 -16.32 -1.50
C ALA A 178 -18.14 -15.20 -0.47
N PHE A 179 -17.46 -14.05 -0.54
CA PHE A 179 -17.73 -12.92 0.33
C PHE A 179 -18.95 -12.08 -0.10
N THR A 180 -19.62 -12.42 -1.20
CA THR A 180 -20.96 -11.89 -1.49
C THR A 180 -22.01 -12.45 -0.52
N HIS A 181 -21.74 -13.60 0.12
CA HIS A 181 -22.57 -14.14 1.20
C HIS A 181 -22.32 -13.39 2.50
N LEU A 182 -23.41 -13.04 3.19
CA LEU A 182 -23.36 -12.21 4.39
C LEU A 182 -22.60 -12.90 5.55
N GLU A 183 -22.73 -14.20 5.67
CA GLU A 183 -22.07 -15.00 6.71
C GLU A 183 -20.55 -14.89 6.62
N SER A 184 -19.99 -15.11 5.43
CA SER A 184 -18.54 -15.03 5.20
C SER A 184 -18.00 -13.62 5.47
N ARG A 185 -18.72 -12.58 5.02
CA ARG A 185 -18.35 -11.20 5.33
C ARG A 185 -18.38 -10.91 6.83
N ASN A 186 -19.43 -11.30 7.51
CA ASN A 186 -19.60 -11.08 8.95
C ASN A 186 -18.53 -11.83 9.76
N GLU A 187 -18.17 -13.04 9.35
CA GLU A 187 -17.08 -13.78 9.96
C GLU A 187 -15.75 -13.02 9.84
N PHE A 188 -15.39 -12.60 8.62
CA PHE A 188 -14.17 -11.80 8.41
C PHE A 188 -14.17 -10.50 9.21
N LEU A 189 -15.28 -9.73 9.16
CA LEU A 189 -15.38 -8.47 9.90
C LEU A 189 -15.28 -8.66 11.42
N ARG A 190 -15.73 -9.79 11.96
CA ARG A 190 -15.51 -10.14 13.38
C ARG A 190 -14.06 -10.46 13.68
N LEU A 191 -13.39 -11.21 12.79
CA LEU A 191 -11.99 -11.60 12.97
C LEU A 191 -11.02 -10.41 12.94
N ILE A 192 -11.33 -9.34 12.20
CA ILE A 192 -10.48 -8.15 12.14
C ILE A 192 -10.75 -7.15 13.27
N LYS A 193 -11.97 -7.13 13.83
CA LYS A 193 -12.31 -6.22 14.94
C LYS A 193 -11.77 -6.70 16.30
N GLY A 194 -11.34 -7.96 16.37
CA GLY A 194 -10.58 -8.60 17.46
C GLY A 194 -11.07 -8.67 18.71
#